data_b5c431b0a90742066fb6a42efa390f47
#
_entry.id   b5c431b0a90742066fb6a42efa390f47
#
_cell.length_a   1.000
_cell.length_b   1.000
_cell.length_c   1.000
_cell.angle_alpha   90.00
_cell.angle_beta   90.00
_cell.angle_gamma   90.00
#
_symmetry.space_group_name_H-M   'P 1'
#
loop_
_entity.id
_entity.type
_entity.pdbx_description
1 polymer ?
#
loop_
_entity_poly.entity_id
_entity_poly.type
_entity_poly.pdbx_seq_one_letter_code
_entity_poly.pdbx_strand_id
1 'polypeptide(L)'
;MIYNLINYSLEQKLYRYSLKNIGDNLLEIIFEEDKFIVYHSNIQGPVNKRPPSERRIQINPRLKEKLTGYMGEDYKIVILGFDKTTNTFSFWNYDYDINLRSTQSLPTRLHTLNKAKALGFDIHYYKNRNLADRSTKEHAFSINAFLFPLILENYNNIFNRDFSEIFSKKIQSWNNRFRKDELVLCLDLYYKKFPISKNSLEVQEISDYCKKRSDLMGFIPRQFFYQELSAKNFRNINGISKKLENIASADPINPKKKGLIPDPHARKILLENYITKSNSLNNQKLSDDAREIKNRIISNKIEILIGKVKVEDFDKSKDQINSESHPNLLLDFDLNRSYKDPNFN
;
A
#
# COMPACT_ATOMS: atom_id res chain seq x y z
N MET A 1 13.09 -0.40 5.16
CA MET A 1 12.05 -0.87 4.23
C MET A 1 10.64 -0.55 4.73
N ILE A 2 10.25 -0.99 5.93
CA ILE A 2 8.89 -0.76 6.47
C ILE A 2 8.55 0.73 6.51
N TYR A 3 9.42 1.56 7.07
CA TYR A 3 9.27 3.02 7.10
C TYR A 3 8.96 3.60 5.70
N ASN A 4 9.78 3.26 4.70
CA ASN A 4 9.62 3.79 3.34
C ASN A 4 8.31 3.30 2.70
N LEU A 5 7.90 2.05 2.97
CA LEU A 5 6.65 1.50 2.47
C LEU A 5 5.42 2.19 3.09
N ILE A 6 5.45 2.43 4.40
CA ILE A 6 4.42 3.20 5.09
C ILE A 6 4.36 4.62 4.56
N ASN A 7 5.51 5.31 4.48
CA ASN A 7 5.61 6.68 3.95
C ASN A 7 5.03 6.77 2.54
N TYR A 8 5.48 5.89 1.65
CA TYR A 8 4.98 5.82 0.28
C TYR A 8 3.47 5.59 0.23
N SER A 9 2.94 4.69 1.05
CA SER A 9 1.50 4.38 1.07
C SER A 9 0.66 5.58 1.53
N LEU A 10 1.13 6.31 2.55
CA LEU A 10 0.48 7.52 3.04
C LEU A 10 0.53 8.65 2.00
N GLU A 11 1.70 8.87 1.41
CA GLU A 11 1.92 9.92 0.40
C GLU A 11 1.04 9.72 -0.84
N GLN A 12 0.83 8.46 -1.26
CA GLN A 12 0.05 8.15 -2.45
C GLN A 12 -1.44 8.53 -2.35
N LYS A 13 -1.94 8.80 -1.15
CA LYS A 13 -3.33 9.19 -0.90
C LYS A 13 -3.52 10.67 -0.60
N LEU A 14 -2.43 11.42 -0.52
CA LEU A 14 -2.48 12.85 -0.23
C LEU A 14 -3.13 13.20 1.12
N TYR A 15 -2.98 12.32 2.12
CA TYR A 15 -3.38 12.60 3.49
C TYR A 15 -2.49 13.67 4.13
N ARG A 16 -3.01 14.34 5.15
CA ARG A 16 -2.16 15.07 6.09
C ARG A 16 -1.56 14.05 7.04
N TYR A 17 -0.25 13.95 7.04
CA TYR A 17 0.45 13.07 7.96
C TYR A 17 1.84 13.61 8.29
N SER A 18 2.33 13.22 9.45
CA SER A 18 3.75 13.21 9.75
C SER A 18 4.19 11.81 10.14
N LEU A 19 5.39 11.43 9.78
CA LEU A 19 5.95 10.10 10.06
C LEU A 19 7.38 10.28 10.58
N LYS A 20 7.63 9.81 11.79
CA LYS A 20 8.92 9.90 12.46
C LYS A 20 9.36 8.53 12.96
N ASN A 21 10.62 8.18 12.74
CA ASN A 21 11.24 7.03 13.37
C ASN A 21 11.76 7.44 14.75
N ILE A 22 11.25 6.82 15.82
CA ILE A 22 11.60 7.13 17.20
C ILE A 22 12.48 6.05 17.88
N GLY A 23 13.03 5.15 17.08
CA GLY A 23 13.91 4.08 17.56
C GLY A 23 13.15 2.81 17.99
N ASP A 24 13.89 1.75 18.38
CA ASP A 24 13.33 0.50 18.92
C ASP A 24 12.23 -0.16 18.05
N ASN A 25 12.31 0.00 16.72
CA ASN A 25 11.27 -0.41 15.78
C ASN A 25 9.92 0.29 16.01
N LEU A 26 9.94 1.51 16.52
CA LEU A 26 8.76 2.34 16.74
C LEU A 26 8.72 3.49 15.73
N LEU A 27 7.54 3.72 15.19
CA LEU A 27 7.22 4.88 14.38
C LEU A 27 6.13 5.69 15.07
N GLU A 28 6.33 7.00 15.14
CA GLU A 28 5.28 7.94 15.46
C GLU A 28 4.62 8.39 14.16
N ILE A 29 3.30 8.28 14.10
CA ILE A 29 2.49 8.74 12.97
C ILE A 29 1.42 9.68 13.50
N ILE A 30 1.42 10.91 13.03
CA ILE A 30 0.26 11.79 13.15
C ILE A 30 -0.48 11.68 11.81
N PHE A 31 -1.70 11.21 11.85
CA PHE A 31 -2.51 10.97 10.66
C PHE A 31 -3.84 11.71 10.82
N GLU A 32 -4.04 12.75 10.00
CA GLU A 32 -5.08 13.76 10.18
C GLU A 32 -4.99 14.38 11.58
N GLU A 33 -5.89 14.03 12.50
CA GLU A 33 -5.91 14.52 13.89
C GLU A 33 -5.50 13.44 14.91
N ASP A 34 -5.37 12.19 14.46
CA ASP A 34 -5.08 11.04 15.30
C ASP A 34 -3.56 10.82 15.46
N LYS A 35 -3.15 10.41 16.66
CA LYS A 35 -1.76 10.06 16.98
C LYS A 35 -1.60 8.55 17.13
N PHE A 36 -0.60 7.99 16.47
CA PHE A 36 -0.31 6.57 16.49
C PHE A 36 1.14 6.30 16.88
N ILE A 37 1.35 5.29 17.71
CA ILE A 37 2.64 4.61 17.86
C ILE A 37 2.53 3.25 17.17
N VAL A 38 3.35 3.05 16.16
CA VAL A 38 3.40 1.81 15.39
C VAL A 38 4.66 1.06 15.77
N TYR A 39 4.50 -0.03 16.51
CA TYR A 39 5.57 -1.01 16.64
C TYR A 39 5.61 -1.89 15.42
N HIS A 40 6.76 -2.06 14.81
CA HIS A 40 6.91 -2.90 13.63
C HIS A 40 8.02 -3.94 13.78
N SER A 41 7.76 -5.12 13.26
CA SER A 41 8.74 -6.22 13.23
C SER A 41 8.59 -7.01 11.93
N ASN A 42 9.67 -7.67 11.49
CA ASN A 42 9.56 -8.63 10.41
C ASN A 42 8.87 -9.90 10.90
N ILE A 43 7.94 -10.40 10.11
CA ILE A 43 7.30 -11.69 10.37
C ILE A 43 8.33 -12.80 10.14
N GLN A 44 8.49 -13.65 11.14
CA GLN A 44 9.41 -14.77 11.11
C GLN A 44 8.68 -16.03 10.65
N GLY A 45 9.39 -16.88 9.92
CA GLY A 45 8.94 -18.22 9.55
C GLY A 45 8.93 -19.19 10.75
N PRO A 46 8.56 -20.45 10.49
CA PRO A 46 8.55 -21.47 11.52
C PRO A 46 9.97 -21.74 12.04
N VAL A 47 10.09 -21.83 13.36
CA VAL A 47 11.33 -22.21 14.05
C VAL A 47 11.09 -23.57 14.68
N ASN A 48 11.99 -24.52 14.43
CA ASN A 48 11.95 -25.85 14.99
C ASN A 48 10.64 -26.63 14.66
N LYS A 49 10.13 -27.45 15.56
CA LYS A 49 8.98 -28.37 15.42
C LYS A 49 7.61 -27.70 15.15
N ARG A 50 7.56 -26.45 14.68
CA ARG A 50 6.30 -25.74 14.40
C ARG A 50 5.80 -26.01 12.98
N PRO A 51 4.49 -25.88 12.74
CA PRO A 51 3.92 -26.05 11.40
C PRO A 51 4.60 -25.15 10.36
N PRO A 52 4.94 -25.63 9.16
CA PRO A 52 5.59 -24.85 8.12
C PRO A 52 4.82 -23.59 7.69
N SER A 53 3.51 -23.60 7.86
CA SER A 53 2.64 -22.45 7.55
C SER A 53 2.60 -21.38 8.63
N GLU A 54 3.13 -21.64 9.82
CA GLU A 54 3.12 -20.67 10.93
C GLU A 54 4.02 -19.47 10.61
N ARG A 55 3.52 -18.30 10.88
CA ARG A 55 4.21 -17.01 10.80
C ARG A 55 3.94 -16.25 12.09
N ARG A 56 4.89 -15.44 12.55
CA ARG A 56 4.71 -14.71 13.81
C ARG A 56 5.67 -13.55 13.98
N ILE A 57 5.31 -12.65 14.89
CA ILE A 57 6.25 -11.73 15.53
C ILE A 57 6.36 -12.06 17.02
N GLN A 58 7.36 -11.50 17.68
CA GLN A 58 7.54 -11.62 19.14
C GLN A 58 7.61 -10.23 19.76
N ILE A 59 6.93 -10.07 20.90
CA ILE A 59 6.95 -8.86 21.70
C ILE A 59 7.51 -9.22 23.08
N ASN A 60 8.61 -8.59 23.46
CA ASN A 60 9.21 -8.79 24.76
C ASN A 60 8.57 -7.88 25.85
N PRO A 61 8.74 -8.19 27.15
CA PRO A 61 8.13 -7.42 28.23
C PRO A 61 8.56 -5.94 28.25
N ARG A 62 9.83 -5.65 27.99
CA ARG A 62 10.36 -4.27 27.98
C ARG A 62 9.67 -3.38 26.93
N LEU A 63 9.40 -3.95 25.75
CA LEU A 63 8.67 -3.25 24.70
C LEU A 63 7.22 -3.00 25.11
N LYS A 64 6.58 -3.99 25.74
CA LYS A 64 5.20 -3.85 26.23
C LYS A 64 5.05 -2.71 27.23
N GLU A 65 5.96 -2.63 28.19
CA GLU A 65 6.00 -1.55 29.17
C GLU A 65 6.11 -0.17 28.48
N LYS A 66 7.02 -0.06 27.50
CA LYS A 66 7.18 1.15 26.71
C LYS A 66 5.91 1.55 25.94
N LEU A 67 5.25 0.59 25.31
CA LEU A 67 4.01 0.83 24.57
C LEU A 67 2.86 1.26 25.49
N THR A 68 2.78 0.66 26.67
CA THR A 68 1.77 1.05 27.67
C THR A 68 1.96 2.49 28.14
N GLY A 69 3.21 2.99 28.23
CA GLY A 69 3.49 4.38 28.51
C GLY A 69 2.85 5.34 27.49
N TYR A 70 2.94 5.03 26.20
CA TYR A 70 2.32 5.85 25.15
C TYR A 70 0.79 5.85 25.18
N MET A 71 0.14 4.78 25.65
CA MET A 71 -1.32 4.77 25.82
C MET A 71 -1.79 5.85 26.81
N GLY A 72 -1.01 6.12 27.87
CA GLY A 72 -1.28 7.20 28.80
C GLY A 72 -1.15 8.61 28.21
N GLU A 73 -0.54 8.76 27.05
CA GLU A 73 -0.32 10.00 26.31
C GLU A 73 -1.27 10.19 25.11
N ASP A 74 -2.39 9.49 25.09
CA ASP A 74 -3.44 9.59 24.03
C ASP A 74 -3.01 9.03 22.64
N TYR A 75 -1.99 8.18 22.61
CA TYR A 75 -1.61 7.49 21.38
C TYR A 75 -2.41 6.20 21.18
N LYS A 76 -2.83 5.97 19.95
CA LYS A 76 -3.35 4.69 19.48
C LYS A 76 -2.19 3.76 19.15
N ILE A 77 -2.16 2.57 19.74
CA ILE A 77 -1.06 1.61 19.56
C ILE A 77 -1.36 0.64 18.41
N VAL A 78 -0.46 0.58 17.45
CA VAL A 78 -0.54 -0.35 16.31
C VAL A 78 0.60 -1.36 16.40
N ILE A 79 0.26 -2.64 16.55
CA ILE A 79 1.23 -3.75 16.46
C ILE A 79 1.23 -4.26 15.02
N LEU A 80 2.38 -4.15 14.34
CA LEU A 80 2.54 -4.45 12.93
C LEU A 80 3.63 -5.48 12.69
N GLY A 81 3.29 -6.56 12.00
CA GLY A 81 4.24 -7.49 11.42
C GLY A 81 4.34 -7.30 9.92
N PHE A 82 5.54 -7.34 9.36
CA PHE A 82 5.79 -7.25 7.93
C PHE A 82 6.35 -8.55 7.37
N ASP A 83 5.67 -9.11 6.37
CA ASP A 83 6.21 -10.21 5.56
C ASP A 83 6.74 -9.67 4.22
N LYS A 84 8.07 -9.74 4.07
CA LYS A 84 8.75 -9.24 2.87
C LYS A 84 8.39 -10.05 1.62
N THR A 85 8.13 -11.35 1.78
CA THR A 85 7.89 -12.26 0.66
C THR A 85 6.56 -11.99 -0.02
N THR A 86 5.54 -11.73 0.78
CA THR A 86 4.20 -11.42 0.28
C THR A 86 3.92 -9.94 0.14
N ASN A 87 4.79 -9.07 0.67
CA ASN A 87 4.59 -7.63 0.80
C ASN A 87 3.28 -7.28 1.55
N THR A 88 3.07 -7.96 2.68
CA THR A 88 1.87 -7.79 3.50
C THR A 88 2.20 -7.33 4.90
N PHE A 89 1.29 -6.59 5.49
CA PHE A 89 1.27 -6.27 6.91
C PHE A 89 0.24 -7.13 7.64
N SER A 90 0.58 -7.56 8.85
CA SER A 90 -0.36 -8.16 9.78
C SER A 90 -0.45 -7.31 11.04
N PHE A 91 -1.65 -7.21 11.59
CA PHE A 91 -1.98 -6.39 12.76
C PHE A 91 -2.61 -7.28 13.82
N TRP A 92 -2.29 -6.98 15.09
CA TRP A 92 -2.87 -7.61 16.26
C TRP A 92 -3.40 -6.54 17.20
N ASN A 93 -4.49 -6.88 17.90
CA ASN A 93 -5.05 -5.97 18.89
C ASN A 93 -4.15 -5.88 20.11
N TYR A 94 -3.69 -4.67 20.42
CA TYR A 94 -2.82 -4.45 21.58
C TYR A 94 -3.54 -4.72 22.91
N ASP A 95 -4.81 -4.31 23.03
CA ASP A 95 -5.53 -4.33 24.30
C ASP A 95 -5.84 -5.76 24.81
N TYR A 96 -6.03 -6.71 23.91
CA TYR A 96 -6.38 -8.08 24.23
C TYR A 96 -5.16 -9.01 24.37
N ASP A 97 -4.07 -8.68 23.69
CA ASP A 97 -2.99 -9.62 23.45
C ASP A 97 -1.83 -9.51 24.45
N ILE A 98 -1.87 -8.59 25.42
CA ILE A 98 -0.66 -8.26 26.17
C ILE A 98 -0.66 -8.71 27.60
N ASN A 99 -0.02 -9.85 27.83
CA ASN A 99 0.53 -10.21 29.14
C ASN A 99 1.91 -9.56 29.34
N LEU A 100 2.02 -8.59 30.24
CA LEU A 100 3.23 -7.80 30.48
C LEU A 100 4.41 -8.60 31.03
N ARG A 101 4.18 -9.81 31.53
CA ARG A 101 5.21 -10.57 32.32
C ARG A 101 6.11 -11.48 31.49
N SER A 102 5.74 -11.79 30.25
CA SER A 102 6.52 -12.74 29.43
C SER A 102 6.59 -12.30 27.97
N THR A 103 7.57 -12.82 27.23
CA THR A 103 7.62 -12.67 25.78
C THR A 103 6.39 -13.31 25.14
N GLN A 104 5.69 -12.57 24.32
CA GLN A 104 4.48 -13.01 23.64
C GLN A 104 4.74 -13.22 22.16
N SER A 105 4.21 -14.34 21.65
CA SER A 105 4.23 -14.67 20.23
C SER A 105 2.87 -14.37 19.62
N LEU A 106 2.83 -13.47 18.66
CA LEU A 106 1.62 -13.10 17.93
C LEU A 106 1.60 -13.83 16.57
N PRO A 107 0.72 -14.83 16.40
CA PRO A 107 0.74 -15.71 15.24
C PRO A 107 -0.10 -15.17 14.09
N THR A 108 0.30 -15.54 12.86
CA THR A 108 -0.50 -15.52 11.65
C THR A 108 -0.18 -16.75 10.81
N ARG A 109 -0.71 -16.86 9.60
CA ARG A 109 -0.48 -18.01 8.71
C ARG A 109 -0.03 -17.57 7.33
N LEU A 110 0.80 -18.39 6.69
CA LEU A 110 1.29 -18.11 5.34
C LEU A 110 0.14 -18.00 4.33
N HIS A 111 -0.89 -18.84 4.44
CA HIS A 111 -2.05 -18.75 3.54
C HIS A 111 -2.82 -17.42 3.73
N THR A 112 -2.93 -16.92 4.96
CA THR A 112 -3.54 -15.61 5.26
C THR A 112 -2.75 -14.48 4.61
N LEU A 113 -1.41 -14.51 4.69
CA LEU A 113 -0.55 -13.54 4.02
C LEU A 113 -0.69 -13.60 2.49
N ASN A 114 -0.73 -14.81 1.92
CA ASN A 114 -0.94 -14.98 0.47
C ASN A 114 -2.32 -14.48 0.02
N LYS A 115 -3.37 -14.74 0.78
CA LYS A 115 -4.70 -14.19 0.50
C LYS A 115 -4.72 -12.67 0.65
N ALA A 116 -4.10 -12.12 1.68
CA ALA A 116 -3.99 -10.67 1.86
C ALA A 116 -3.22 -10.02 0.69
N LYS A 117 -2.17 -10.65 0.19
CA LYS A 117 -1.48 -10.22 -1.03
C LYS A 117 -2.41 -10.24 -2.25
N ALA A 118 -3.14 -11.33 -2.46
CA ALA A 118 -3.96 -11.55 -3.64
C ALA A 118 -5.29 -10.78 -3.59
N LEU A 119 -5.95 -10.77 -2.43
CA LEU A 119 -7.29 -10.21 -2.23
C LEU A 119 -7.29 -8.86 -1.48
N GLY A 120 -6.13 -8.36 -1.02
CA GLY A 120 -5.91 -7.14 -0.25
C GLY A 120 -5.98 -7.32 1.24
N PHE A 121 -6.75 -8.24 1.72
CA PHE A 121 -6.78 -8.59 3.14
C PHE A 121 -7.23 -10.03 3.37
N ASP A 122 -6.93 -10.57 4.55
CA ASP A 122 -7.48 -11.81 5.10
C ASP A 122 -7.32 -11.79 6.63
N ILE A 123 -8.06 -12.65 7.32
CA ILE A 123 -8.09 -12.74 8.77
C ILE A 123 -7.71 -14.14 9.20
N HIS A 124 -6.73 -14.24 10.12
CA HIS A 124 -6.38 -15.48 10.79
C HIS A 124 -6.93 -15.48 12.21
N TYR A 125 -7.89 -16.34 12.49
CA TYR A 125 -8.42 -16.56 13.84
C TYR A 125 -7.58 -17.60 14.59
N TYR A 126 -7.23 -17.30 15.84
CA TYR A 126 -6.49 -18.22 16.69
C TYR A 126 -7.00 -18.17 18.13
N LYS A 127 -6.71 -19.20 18.91
CA LYS A 127 -7.02 -19.24 20.36
C LYS A 127 -5.79 -18.74 21.12
N ASN A 128 -5.95 -17.70 21.91
CA ASN A 128 -4.91 -17.29 22.84
C ASN A 128 -4.98 -18.17 24.09
N ARG A 129 -3.88 -18.89 24.35
CA ARG A 129 -3.80 -19.78 25.53
C ARG A 129 -3.69 -19.03 26.86
N ASN A 130 -3.39 -17.75 26.81
CA ASN A 130 -3.12 -16.90 27.97
C ASN A 130 -4.34 -16.14 28.48
N LEU A 131 -5.46 -16.16 27.75
CA LEU A 131 -6.71 -15.57 28.22
C LEU A 131 -7.45 -16.52 29.16
N ALA A 132 -8.00 -15.97 30.23
CA ALA A 132 -8.81 -16.72 31.21
C ALA A 132 -10.05 -17.33 30.54
N ASP A 133 -10.62 -16.64 29.55
CA ASP A 133 -11.73 -17.14 28.74
C ASP A 133 -11.19 -17.71 27.41
N ARG A 134 -11.02 -19.03 27.35
CA ARG A 134 -10.61 -19.79 26.18
C ARG A 134 -11.64 -19.78 25.03
N SER A 135 -12.81 -19.21 25.24
CA SER A 135 -13.87 -19.07 24.22
C SER A 135 -13.61 -17.89 23.27
N THR A 136 -12.84 -16.89 23.70
CA THR A 136 -12.50 -15.72 22.88
C THR A 136 -11.48 -16.10 21.81
N LYS A 137 -11.87 -15.99 20.55
CA LYS A 137 -10.99 -16.13 19.40
C LYS A 137 -10.35 -14.77 19.12
N GLU A 138 -9.04 -14.74 19.23
CA GLU A 138 -8.26 -13.61 18.74
C GLU A 138 -7.99 -13.76 17.25
N HIS A 139 -7.61 -12.67 16.63
CA HIS A 139 -7.33 -12.70 15.21
C HIS A 139 -6.16 -11.79 14.83
N ALA A 140 -5.43 -12.21 13.80
CA ALA A 140 -4.49 -11.39 13.07
C ALA A 140 -5.16 -10.89 11.80
N PHE A 141 -5.26 -9.58 11.65
CA PHE A 141 -5.76 -8.94 10.45
C PHE A 141 -4.60 -8.65 9.50
N SER A 142 -4.57 -9.28 8.34
CA SER A 142 -3.49 -9.12 7.36
C SER A 142 -3.97 -8.38 6.12
N ILE A 143 -3.15 -7.46 5.62
CA ILE A 143 -3.47 -6.65 4.44
C ILE A 143 -2.29 -6.61 3.46
N ASN A 144 -2.57 -6.31 2.21
CA ASN A 144 -1.53 -5.81 1.32
C ASN A 144 -0.94 -4.51 1.90
N ALA A 145 0.37 -4.43 2.01
CA ALA A 145 1.05 -3.33 2.70
C ALA A 145 0.71 -1.94 2.14
N PHE A 146 0.34 -1.87 0.88
CA PHE A 146 -0.09 -0.64 0.21
C PHE A 146 -1.42 -0.08 0.75
N LEU A 147 -2.22 -0.90 1.42
CA LEU A 147 -3.50 -0.49 2.02
C LEU A 147 -3.35 0.03 3.46
N PHE A 148 -2.13 0.19 3.95
CA PHE A 148 -1.85 0.64 5.32
C PHE A 148 -2.66 1.88 5.77
N PRO A 149 -2.84 2.93 4.95
CA PRO A 149 -3.63 4.08 5.38
C PRO A 149 -5.09 3.74 5.73
N LEU A 150 -5.68 2.70 5.11
CA LEU A 150 -7.04 2.24 5.47
C LEU A 150 -7.12 1.69 6.90
N ILE A 151 -6.01 1.20 7.44
CA ILE A 151 -5.92 0.73 8.83
C ILE A 151 -6.00 1.93 9.78
N LEU A 152 -5.26 3.00 9.49
CA LEU A 152 -5.30 4.21 10.32
C LEU A 152 -6.69 4.85 10.31
N GLU A 153 -7.30 4.98 9.12
CA GLU A 153 -8.67 5.51 8.95
C GLU A 153 -9.74 4.72 9.75
N ASN A 154 -9.47 3.45 10.00
CA ASN A 154 -10.47 2.54 10.57
C ASN A 154 -10.00 1.87 11.85
N TYR A 155 -8.99 2.41 12.50
CA TYR A 155 -8.32 1.81 13.65
C TYR A 155 -9.31 1.25 14.69
N ASN A 156 -10.28 2.03 15.09
CA ASN A 156 -11.25 1.64 16.13
C ASN A 156 -12.15 0.46 15.73
N ASN A 157 -12.18 0.10 14.45
CA ASN A 157 -13.09 -0.91 13.91
C ASN A 157 -12.39 -2.15 13.36
N ILE A 158 -11.06 -2.14 13.18
CA ILE A 158 -10.33 -3.22 12.48
C ILE A 158 -10.44 -4.58 13.17
N PHE A 159 -10.71 -4.60 14.47
CA PHE A 159 -10.88 -5.82 15.26
C PHE A 159 -12.34 -6.16 15.55
N ASN A 160 -13.31 -5.40 15.01
CA ASN A 160 -14.73 -5.71 15.12
C ASN A 160 -15.11 -6.85 14.16
N ARG A 161 -16.02 -7.72 14.58
CA ARG A 161 -16.41 -8.92 13.80
C ARG A 161 -16.91 -8.62 12.40
N ASP A 162 -17.61 -7.52 12.22
CA ASP A 162 -18.23 -7.14 10.93
C ASP A 162 -17.31 -6.30 10.04
N PHE A 163 -16.07 -6.04 10.49
CA PHE A 163 -15.15 -5.16 9.78
C PHE A 163 -14.76 -5.69 8.39
N SER A 164 -14.71 -7.00 8.19
CA SER A 164 -14.34 -7.62 6.91
C SER A 164 -15.23 -7.16 5.75
N GLU A 165 -16.54 -7.07 5.96
CA GLU A 165 -17.47 -6.60 4.94
C GLU A 165 -17.30 -5.10 4.66
N ILE A 166 -17.16 -4.31 5.73
CA ILE A 166 -16.91 -2.86 5.63
C ILE A 166 -15.58 -2.61 4.90
N PHE A 167 -14.54 -3.34 5.25
CA PHE A 167 -13.21 -3.19 4.68
C PHE A 167 -13.17 -3.56 3.19
N SER A 168 -13.89 -4.60 2.79
CA SER A 168 -14.08 -4.99 1.39
C SER A 168 -14.62 -3.83 0.55
N LYS A 169 -15.68 -3.18 1.01
CA LYS A 169 -16.28 -2.02 0.32
C LYS A 169 -15.31 -0.83 0.26
N LYS A 170 -14.52 -0.61 1.32
CA LYS A 170 -13.50 0.46 1.35
C LYS A 170 -12.36 0.20 0.39
N ILE A 171 -11.90 -1.05 0.25
CA ILE A 171 -10.89 -1.43 -0.74
C ILE A 171 -11.38 -1.14 -2.16
N GLN A 172 -12.64 -1.44 -2.48
CA GLN A 172 -13.21 -1.11 -3.80
C GLN A 172 -13.11 0.37 -4.10
N SER A 173 -13.58 1.21 -3.17
CA SER A 173 -13.48 2.66 -3.32
C SER A 173 -12.04 3.15 -3.42
N TRP A 174 -11.14 2.52 -2.65
CA TRP A 174 -9.72 2.80 -2.69
C TRP A 174 -9.11 2.56 -4.07
N ASN A 175 -9.46 1.47 -4.72
CA ASN A 175 -8.88 1.05 -6.00
C ASN A 175 -9.26 1.94 -7.16
N ASN A 176 -10.47 2.49 -7.13
CA ASN A 176 -10.96 3.33 -8.21
C ASN A 176 -10.27 4.70 -8.29
N ARG A 177 -9.63 5.15 -7.21
CA ARG A 177 -8.96 6.46 -7.16
C ARG A 177 -7.55 6.40 -7.73
N PHE A 178 -7.20 7.37 -8.53
CA PHE A 178 -5.82 7.57 -8.98
C PHE A 178 -4.91 7.92 -7.81
N ARG A 179 -3.70 7.42 -7.85
CA ARG A 179 -2.66 7.67 -6.85
C ARG A 179 -1.83 8.90 -7.23
N LYS A 180 -1.05 9.42 -6.27
CA LYS A 180 -0.19 10.59 -6.50
C LYS A 180 0.71 10.39 -7.73
N ASP A 181 1.45 9.28 -7.80
CA ASP A 181 2.33 9.00 -8.93
C ASP A 181 1.57 8.95 -10.27
N GLU A 182 0.42 8.27 -10.29
CA GLU A 182 -0.43 8.20 -11.49
C GLU A 182 -0.95 9.57 -11.90
N LEU A 183 -1.30 10.42 -10.93
CA LEU A 183 -1.74 11.80 -11.20
C LEU A 183 -0.61 12.67 -11.71
N VAL A 184 0.61 12.56 -11.17
CA VAL A 184 1.78 13.29 -11.66
C VAL A 184 2.09 12.93 -13.12
N LEU A 185 2.02 11.63 -13.48
CA LEU A 185 2.18 11.20 -14.88
C LEU A 185 1.10 11.79 -15.80
N CYS A 186 -0.15 11.81 -15.33
CA CYS A 186 -1.25 12.42 -16.10
C CYS A 186 -1.10 13.93 -16.22
N LEU A 187 -0.65 14.62 -15.16
CA LEU A 187 -0.42 16.07 -15.16
C LEU A 187 0.70 16.46 -16.14
N ASP A 188 1.81 15.72 -16.13
CA ASP A 188 2.91 15.95 -17.09
C ASP A 188 2.45 15.79 -18.54
N LEU A 189 1.67 14.74 -18.83
CA LEU A 189 1.09 14.56 -20.17
C LEU A 189 0.09 15.68 -20.52
N TYR A 190 -0.75 16.10 -19.57
CA TYR A 190 -1.71 17.18 -19.74
C TYR A 190 -1.04 18.49 -20.17
N TYR A 191 -0.05 18.93 -19.40
CA TYR A 191 0.63 20.20 -19.71
C TYR A 191 1.52 20.16 -20.94
N LYS A 192 1.98 18.98 -21.36
CA LYS A 192 2.79 18.83 -22.58
C LYS A 192 1.96 18.78 -23.87
N LYS A 193 0.82 18.10 -23.84
CA LYS A 193 0.16 17.67 -25.09
C LYS A 193 -1.37 17.80 -25.12
N PHE A 194 -2.01 18.24 -24.03
CA PHE A 194 -3.48 18.34 -24.07
C PHE A 194 -3.97 19.52 -24.94
N PRO A 195 -5.01 19.38 -25.77
CA PRO A 195 -5.84 18.19 -25.97
C PRO A 195 -5.15 17.09 -26.76
N ILE A 196 -5.36 15.83 -26.38
CA ILE A 196 -4.71 14.67 -26.96
C ILE A 196 -5.75 13.58 -27.28
N SER A 197 -5.54 12.86 -28.38
CA SER A 197 -6.37 11.71 -28.74
C SER A 197 -6.25 10.59 -27.70
N LYS A 198 -7.38 9.99 -27.33
CA LYS A 198 -7.39 8.83 -26.41
C LYS A 198 -6.59 7.62 -26.93
N ASN A 199 -6.45 7.50 -28.26
CA ASN A 199 -5.73 6.41 -28.90
C ASN A 199 -4.25 6.73 -29.17
N SER A 200 -3.74 7.85 -28.65
CA SER A 200 -2.33 8.21 -28.83
C SER A 200 -1.41 7.26 -28.06
N LEU A 201 -0.17 7.13 -28.53
CA LEU A 201 0.86 6.32 -27.89
C LEU A 201 1.15 6.80 -26.47
N GLU A 202 1.10 8.10 -26.22
CA GLU A 202 1.38 8.68 -24.89
C GLU A 202 0.30 8.31 -23.88
N VAL A 203 -0.97 8.29 -24.27
CA VAL A 203 -2.07 7.84 -23.39
C VAL A 203 -1.92 6.34 -23.07
N GLN A 204 -1.54 5.54 -24.07
CA GLN A 204 -1.25 4.12 -23.87
C GLN A 204 -0.05 3.93 -22.92
N GLU A 205 1.02 4.69 -23.11
CA GLU A 205 2.21 4.64 -22.24
C GLU A 205 1.86 4.91 -20.78
N ILE A 206 1.08 5.96 -20.49
CA ILE A 206 0.65 6.26 -19.12
C ILE A 206 -0.21 5.12 -18.55
N SER A 207 -1.10 4.54 -19.36
CA SER A 207 -1.89 3.36 -18.98
C SER A 207 -0.99 2.20 -18.53
N ASP A 208 0.06 1.92 -19.29
CA ASP A 208 0.98 0.81 -19.03
C ASP A 208 1.85 1.06 -17.79
N TYR A 209 2.31 2.29 -17.57
CA TYR A 209 3.00 2.66 -16.33
C TYR A 209 2.11 2.47 -15.10
N CYS A 210 0.86 2.93 -15.15
CA CYS A 210 -0.07 2.78 -14.04
C CYS A 210 -0.35 1.31 -13.71
N LYS A 211 -0.49 0.45 -14.73
CA LYS A 211 -0.67 -1.00 -14.55
C LYS A 211 0.59 -1.64 -13.95
N LYS A 212 1.75 -1.37 -14.53
CA LYS A 212 3.03 -1.92 -14.07
C LYS A 212 3.32 -1.51 -12.62
N ARG A 213 3.04 -0.27 -12.24
CA ARG A 213 3.14 0.20 -10.85
C ARG A 213 2.28 -0.63 -9.90
N SER A 214 1.03 -0.89 -10.28
CA SER A 214 0.12 -1.69 -9.46
C SER A 214 0.60 -3.14 -9.32
N ASP A 215 1.16 -3.72 -10.35
CA ASP A 215 1.76 -5.06 -10.31
C ASP A 215 2.97 -5.11 -9.36
N LEU A 216 3.84 -4.10 -9.40
CA LEU A 216 4.97 -3.96 -8.48
C LEU A 216 4.54 -3.92 -7.00
N MET A 217 3.43 -3.23 -6.72
CA MET A 217 2.87 -3.18 -5.38
C MET A 217 2.18 -4.49 -4.96
N GLY A 218 2.14 -5.50 -5.83
CA GLY A 218 1.43 -6.75 -5.60
C GLY A 218 -0.07 -6.57 -5.55
N PHE A 219 -0.55 -5.49 -6.15
CA PHE A 219 -1.94 -5.10 -6.14
C PHE A 219 -2.55 -5.39 -7.50
N ILE A 220 -3.22 -6.53 -7.62
CA ILE A 220 -3.91 -6.92 -8.84
C ILE A 220 -5.41 -6.72 -8.64
N PRO A 221 -6.02 -5.65 -9.18
CA PRO A 221 -7.45 -5.37 -9.00
C PRO A 221 -8.37 -6.50 -9.47
N ARG A 222 -7.85 -7.42 -10.29
CA ARG A 222 -8.57 -8.54 -10.91
C ARG A 222 -9.25 -9.46 -9.93
N GLN A 223 -8.65 -9.63 -8.75
CA GLN A 223 -9.06 -10.67 -7.80
C GLN A 223 -10.03 -10.13 -6.75
N PHE A 224 -10.21 -8.79 -6.70
CA PHE A 224 -10.92 -8.19 -5.61
C PHE A 224 -12.43 -8.29 -5.69
N PHE A 225 -13.00 -8.23 -6.86
CA PHE A 225 -14.45 -8.16 -6.99
C PHE A 225 -14.93 -8.57 -8.36
N TYR A 226 -15.91 -9.46 -8.34
CA TYR A 226 -16.88 -9.71 -9.39
C TYR A 226 -16.42 -9.36 -10.81
N GLN A 227 -16.27 -10.32 -11.60
CA GLN A 227 -16.11 -10.45 -13.06
C GLN A 227 -16.08 -9.18 -13.96
N GLU A 228 -16.56 -8.03 -13.49
CA GLU A 228 -16.74 -6.83 -14.29
C GLU A 228 -15.56 -5.84 -14.29
N LEU A 229 -14.73 -5.83 -13.25
CA LEU A 229 -13.47 -5.06 -13.27
C LEU A 229 -12.31 -5.96 -13.70
N SER A 230 -12.39 -6.42 -14.92
CA SER A 230 -11.26 -7.13 -15.51
C SER A 230 -10.02 -6.21 -15.47
N ALA A 231 -8.84 -6.80 -15.31
CA ALA A 231 -7.56 -6.09 -15.46
C ALA A 231 -7.48 -5.27 -16.76
N LYS A 232 -8.25 -5.69 -17.76
CA LYS A 232 -8.44 -5.00 -19.03
C LYS A 232 -9.00 -3.59 -18.85
N ASN A 233 -9.85 -3.36 -17.84
CA ASN A 233 -10.47 -2.06 -17.58
C ASN A 233 -9.74 -1.21 -16.54
N PHE A 234 -8.82 -1.80 -15.76
CA PHE A 234 -8.06 -1.03 -14.79
C PHE A 234 -7.05 -0.11 -15.49
N ARG A 235 -7.13 1.19 -15.19
CA ARG A 235 -6.26 2.22 -15.79
C ARG A 235 -6.12 2.11 -17.32
N ASN A 236 -7.20 1.71 -18.00
CA ASN A 236 -7.20 1.63 -19.46
C ASN A 236 -7.14 3.02 -20.11
N ILE A 237 -6.93 3.06 -21.40
CA ILE A 237 -6.81 4.31 -22.19
C ILE A 237 -8.02 5.24 -22.02
N ASN A 238 -9.24 4.70 -21.93
CA ASN A 238 -10.44 5.49 -21.68
C ASN A 238 -10.42 6.14 -20.29
N GLY A 239 -9.93 5.40 -19.27
CA GLY A 239 -9.77 5.89 -17.91
C GLY A 239 -8.74 7.02 -17.83
N ILE A 240 -7.60 6.87 -18.51
CA ILE A 240 -6.56 7.91 -18.59
C ILE A 240 -7.10 9.13 -19.33
N SER A 241 -7.75 8.97 -20.49
CA SER A 241 -8.33 10.08 -21.26
C SER A 241 -9.35 10.87 -20.42
N LYS A 242 -10.29 10.19 -19.74
CA LYS A 242 -11.23 10.84 -18.82
C LYS A 242 -10.51 11.58 -17.68
N LYS A 243 -9.40 11.03 -17.18
CA LYS A 243 -8.59 11.68 -16.15
C LYS A 243 -7.98 12.98 -16.65
N LEU A 244 -7.47 13.03 -17.89
CA LEU A 244 -6.95 14.27 -18.50
C LEU A 244 -8.05 15.33 -18.63
N GLU A 245 -9.28 14.96 -19.01
CA GLU A 245 -10.42 15.88 -19.04
C GLU A 245 -10.79 16.41 -17.64
N ASN A 246 -10.74 15.55 -16.62
CA ASN A 246 -10.99 15.96 -15.23
C ASN A 246 -9.89 16.92 -14.73
N ILE A 247 -8.63 16.69 -15.13
CA ILE A 247 -7.51 17.60 -14.85
C ILE A 247 -7.73 18.95 -15.53
N ALA A 248 -8.14 18.97 -16.80
CA ALA A 248 -8.43 20.20 -17.52
C ALA A 248 -9.52 21.05 -16.85
N SER A 249 -10.50 20.41 -16.23
CA SER A 249 -11.55 21.10 -15.47
C SER A 249 -11.08 21.56 -14.09
N ALA A 250 -10.02 20.95 -13.56
CA ALA A 250 -9.46 21.25 -12.25
C ALA A 250 -8.27 22.22 -12.30
N ASP A 251 -7.72 22.51 -13.49
CA ASP A 251 -6.53 23.33 -13.69
C ASP A 251 -6.78 24.76 -13.16
N PRO A 252 -6.04 25.21 -12.15
CA PRO A 252 -6.23 26.54 -11.56
C PRO A 252 -5.68 27.66 -12.48
N ILE A 253 -4.79 27.34 -13.44
CA ILE A 253 -4.17 28.32 -14.34
C ILE A 253 -5.04 28.52 -15.58
N ASN A 254 -5.52 27.45 -16.18
CA ASN A 254 -6.33 27.46 -17.41
C ASN A 254 -7.60 26.61 -17.27
N PRO A 255 -8.52 26.96 -16.37
CA PRO A 255 -9.70 26.13 -16.15
C PRO A 255 -10.57 26.11 -17.43
N LYS A 256 -10.71 24.96 -18.03
CA LYS A 256 -11.68 24.78 -19.11
C LYS A 256 -13.09 24.75 -18.53
N LYS A 257 -13.93 25.68 -18.96
CA LYS A 257 -15.33 25.81 -18.47
C LYS A 257 -16.25 24.66 -18.95
N LYS A 258 -15.79 23.84 -19.89
CA LYS A 258 -16.53 22.67 -20.41
C LYS A 258 -15.66 21.44 -20.24
N GLY A 259 -16.02 20.55 -19.34
CA GLY A 259 -15.30 19.31 -19.07
C GLY A 259 -16.05 18.43 -18.11
N LEU A 260 -15.44 17.31 -17.78
CA LEU A 260 -15.91 16.39 -16.77
C LEU A 260 -15.74 17.00 -15.36
N ILE A 261 -16.17 16.28 -14.34
CA ILE A 261 -16.05 16.69 -12.93
C ILE A 261 -14.58 17.02 -12.59
N PRO A 262 -14.28 18.22 -12.06
CA PRO A 262 -12.93 18.59 -11.66
C PRO A 262 -12.31 17.58 -10.67
N ASP A 263 -11.04 17.22 -10.87
CA ASP A 263 -10.32 16.34 -9.95
C ASP A 263 -9.67 17.15 -8.81
N PRO A 264 -10.20 17.05 -7.58
CA PRO A 264 -9.68 17.82 -6.45
C PRO A 264 -8.26 17.38 -6.04
N HIS A 265 -7.90 16.11 -6.25
CA HIS A 265 -6.58 15.60 -5.91
C HIS A 265 -5.52 16.11 -6.90
N ALA A 266 -5.83 16.11 -8.20
CA ALA A 266 -4.94 16.70 -9.20
C ALA A 266 -4.73 18.20 -8.94
N ARG A 267 -5.80 18.94 -8.61
CA ARG A 267 -5.71 20.36 -8.22
C ARG A 267 -4.83 20.57 -6.99
N LYS A 268 -5.00 19.74 -5.95
CA LYS A 268 -4.18 19.79 -4.73
C LYS A 268 -2.71 19.59 -5.05
N ILE A 269 -2.37 18.55 -5.82
CA ILE A 269 -0.98 18.27 -6.23
C ILE A 269 -0.37 19.45 -6.97
N LEU A 270 -1.12 20.05 -7.91
CA LEU A 270 -0.66 21.23 -8.66
C LEU A 270 -0.32 22.39 -7.74
N LEU A 271 -1.26 22.77 -6.87
CA LEU A 271 -1.11 23.92 -5.97
C LEU A 271 0.02 23.73 -4.96
N GLU A 272 0.17 22.53 -4.40
CA GLU A 272 1.16 22.27 -3.36
C GLU A 272 2.58 22.05 -3.90
N ASN A 273 2.72 21.50 -5.13
CA ASN A 273 4.02 21.05 -5.60
C ASN A 273 4.55 21.77 -6.85
N TYR A 274 3.68 22.28 -7.72
CA TYR A 274 4.08 22.74 -9.04
C TYR A 274 3.69 24.18 -9.38
N ILE A 275 2.73 24.77 -8.67
CA ILE A 275 2.39 26.16 -8.89
C ILE A 275 3.21 27.03 -7.94
N THR A 276 3.90 28.02 -8.52
CA THR A 276 4.72 28.99 -7.79
C THR A 276 3.86 30.06 -7.11
N LYS A 277 4.45 30.82 -6.21
CA LYS A 277 3.78 31.96 -5.58
C LYS A 277 3.32 33.03 -6.59
N SER A 278 3.94 33.09 -7.77
CA SER A 278 3.53 33.97 -8.88
C SER A 278 2.42 33.36 -9.76
N ASN A 279 1.76 32.31 -9.29
CA ASN A 279 0.70 31.59 -10.00
C ASN A 279 1.12 31.04 -11.38
N SER A 280 2.38 30.70 -11.53
CA SER A 280 2.93 30.07 -12.75
C SER A 280 3.30 28.61 -12.48
N LEU A 281 3.19 27.78 -13.52
CA LEU A 281 3.55 26.37 -13.44
C LEU A 281 5.06 26.17 -13.53
N ASN A 282 5.62 25.40 -12.61
CA ASN A 282 6.98 24.89 -12.70
C ASN A 282 7.00 23.61 -13.56
N ASN A 283 6.97 23.82 -14.90
CA ASN A 283 6.97 22.72 -15.88
C ASN A 283 8.20 21.80 -15.74
N GLN A 284 9.37 22.38 -15.47
CA GLN A 284 10.62 21.59 -15.34
C GLN A 284 10.50 20.61 -14.19
N LYS A 285 10.11 21.09 -13.01
CA LYS A 285 9.95 20.22 -11.84
C LYS A 285 8.92 19.12 -12.08
N LEU A 286 7.76 19.46 -12.69
CA LEU A 286 6.73 18.46 -13.00
C LEU A 286 7.27 17.37 -13.93
N SER A 287 8.01 17.76 -14.98
CA SER A 287 8.59 16.81 -15.93
C SER A 287 9.69 15.95 -15.31
N ASP A 288 10.51 16.52 -14.43
CA ASP A 288 11.56 15.79 -13.73
C ASP A 288 10.96 14.76 -12.76
N ASP A 289 9.95 15.14 -11.97
CA ASP A 289 9.25 14.23 -11.07
C ASP A 289 8.55 13.09 -11.87
N ALA A 290 7.89 13.41 -12.99
CA ALA A 290 7.27 12.41 -13.85
C ALA A 290 8.31 11.44 -14.44
N ARG A 291 9.46 11.93 -14.88
CA ARG A 291 10.57 11.11 -15.40
C ARG A 291 11.12 10.19 -14.30
N GLU A 292 11.31 10.72 -13.09
CA GLU A 292 11.77 9.91 -11.95
C GLU A 292 10.77 8.80 -11.61
N ILE A 293 9.47 9.10 -11.56
CA ILE A 293 8.41 8.09 -11.34
C ILE A 293 8.46 7.01 -12.42
N LYS A 294 8.57 7.37 -13.70
CA LYS A 294 8.71 6.40 -14.80
C LYS A 294 9.92 5.48 -14.59
N ASN A 295 11.09 6.05 -14.28
CA ASN A 295 12.31 5.30 -14.04
C ASN A 295 12.19 4.34 -12.85
N ARG A 296 11.57 4.76 -11.75
CA ARG A 296 11.28 3.90 -10.59
C ARG A 296 10.38 2.72 -10.97
N ILE A 297 9.35 2.94 -11.78
CA ILE A 297 8.45 1.89 -12.25
C ILE A 297 9.17 0.92 -13.20
N ILE A 298 10.00 1.45 -14.11
CA ILE A 298 10.78 0.64 -15.06
C ILE A 298 11.76 -0.29 -14.34
N SER A 299 12.34 0.15 -13.23
CA SER A 299 13.31 -0.64 -12.46
C SER A 299 12.77 -2.00 -12.02
N ASN A 300 11.46 -2.17 -11.98
CA ASN A 300 10.76 -3.39 -11.59
C ASN A 300 11.13 -3.91 -10.18
N LYS A 301 11.57 -3.01 -9.28
CA LYS A 301 11.93 -3.32 -7.89
C LYS A 301 11.14 -2.44 -6.93
N ILE A 302 10.47 -3.07 -5.97
CA ILE A 302 9.65 -2.35 -4.99
C ILE A 302 10.50 -1.42 -4.12
N GLU A 303 11.72 -1.80 -3.79
CA GLU A 303 12.65 -0.99 -2.99
C GLU A 303 12.97 0.34 -3.67
N ILE A 304 13.12 0.34 -4.99
CA ILE A 304 13.35 1.55 -5.78
C ILE A 304 12.06 2.37 -5.88
N LEU A 305 10.92 1.70 -6.16
CA LEU A 305 9.63 2.39 -6.26
C LEU A 305 9.29 3.18 -5.00
N ILE A 306 9.52 2.59 -3.82
CA ILE A 306 9.26 3.25 -2.54
C ILE A 306 10.40 4.19 -2.06
N GLY A 307 11.41 4.43 -2.90
CA GLY A 307 12.49 5.35 -2.59
C GLY A 307 13.53 4.84 -1.59
N LYS A 308 13.65 3.51 -1.39
CA LYS A 308 14.70 2.92 -0.52
C LYS A 308 16.08 2.98 -1.14
N VAL A 309 16.15 2.85 -2.46
CA VAL A 309 17.39 2.88 -3.27
C VAL A 309 17.18 3.92 -4.35
N LYS A 310 18.19 4.75 -4.58
CA LYS A 310 18.15 5.73 -5.69
C LYS A 310 18.26 5.01 -7.03
N VAL A 311 17.60 5.56 -8.05
CA VAL A 311 17.66 5.03 -9.43
C VAL A 311 19.11 5.03 -9.96
N GLU A 312 19.89 6.05 -9.62
CA GLU A 312 21.29 6.18 -10.00
C GLU A 312 22.19 5.05 -9.46
N ASP A 313 21.92 4.59 -8.23
CA ASP A 313 22.63 3.46 -7.63
C ASP A 313 22.27 2.13 -8.31
N PHE A 314 21.08 2.06 -8.91
CA PHE A 314 20.62 0.88 -9.63
C PHE A 314 21.28 0.75 -11.01
N ASP A 315 21.43 1.85 -11.74
CA ASP A 315 22.07 1.82 -13.07
C ASP A 315 23.56 1.43 -12.98
N LYS A 316 24.25 1.86 -11.93
CA LYS A 316 25.62 1.43 -11.64
C LYS A 316 25.75 -0.07 -11.34
N SER A 317 24.70 -0.69 -10.78
CA SER A 317 24.70 -2.12 -10.48
C SER A 317 24.34 -3.00 -11.68
N LYS A 318 23.74 -2.44 -12.73
CA LYS A 318 23.44 -3.16 -13.97
C LYS A 318 24.70 -3.59 -14.71
N ASP A 319 25.75 -2.79 -14.67
CA ASP A 319 27.04 -3.08 -15.30
C ASP A 319 27.78 -4.26 -14.64
N GLN A 320 27.41 -4.59 -13.38
CA GLN A 320 27.98 -5.73 -12.66
C GLN A 320 27.14 -7.02 -12.74
N ILE A 321 25.87 -6.96 -13.15
CA ILE A 321 24.94 -8.10 -13.15
C ILE A 321 24.83 -8.79 -14.52
N ASN A 322 25.45 -8.26 -15.57
CA ASN A 322 25.42 -8.83 -16.92
C ASN A 322 26.20 -10.16 -17.11
N SER A 323 26.68 -10.77 -16.03
CA SER A 323 27.42 -12.06 -16.13
C SER A 323 26.67 -13.27 -15.57
N GLU A 324 25.49 -13.13 -14.97
CA GLU A 324 24.71 -14.30 -14.52
C GLU A 324 23.26 -14.20 -14.96
N SER A 325 22.95 -14.97 -16.00
CA SER A 325 21.60 -15.22 -16.48
C SER A 325 20.78 -15.95 -15.41
N HIS A 326 19.96 -15.20 -14.66
CA HIS A 326 18.86 -15.83 -13.92
C HIS A 326 17.67 -16.03 -14.86
N PRO A 327 17.16 -17.26 -14.97
CA PRO A 327 15.99 -17.54 -15.78
C PRO A 327 14.79 -16.74 -15.26
N ASN A 328 14.02 -16.20 -16.18
CA ASN A 328 12.74 -15.55 -15.95
C ASN A 328 11.88 -16.40 -15.02
N LEU A 329 11.78 -16.04 -13.75
CA LEU A 329 10.69 -16.45 -12.90
C LEU A 329 9.44 -15.62 -13.28
N LEU A 330 8.99 -15.80 -14.52
CA LEU A 330 7.58 -15.73 -14.85
C LEU A 330 6.94 -16.89 -14.08
N LEU A 331 6.45 -16.61 -12.89
CA LEU A 331 5.47 -17.47 -12.26
C LEU A 331 4.26 -17.46 -13.18
N ASP A 332 4.19 -18.46 -14.06
CA ASP A 332 2.97 -18.93 -14.69
C ASP A 332 2.04 -19.38 -13.55
N PHE A 333 1.34 -18.42 -12.97
CA PHE A 333 0.16 -18.71 -12.19
C PHE A 333 -0.89 -19.16 -13.19
N ASP A 334 -1.01 -20.44 -13.36
CA ASP A 334 -2.14 -21.08 -14.03
C ASP A 334 -3.41 -20.75 -13.22
N LEU A 335 -4.06 -19.64 -13.60
CA LEU A 335 -5.25 -19.09 -12.95
C LEU A 335 -6.50 -19.95 -13.18
N ASN A 336 -6.37 -21.07 -13.91
CA ASN A 336 -7.46 -21.99 -14.20
C ASN A 336 -7.56 -23.16 -13.21
N ARG A 337 -6.67 -23.28 -12.23
CA ARG A 337 -6.88 -24.22 -11.15
C ARG A 337 -7.91 -23.66 -10.18
N SER A 338 -9.17 -24.01 -10.41
CA SER A 338 -10.23 -23.91 -9.40
C SER A 338 -9.70 -24.55 -8.09
N TYR A 339 -9.46 -23.74 -7.07
CA TYR A 339 -9.26 -24.23 -5.72
C TYR A 339 -10.58 -24.85 -5.24
N LYS A 340 -10.74 -26.14 -5.49
CA LYS A 340 -11.64 -26.98 -4.70
C LYS A 340 -10.87 -27.29 -3.42
N ASP A 341 -11.19 -26.57 -2.35
CA ASP A 341 -10.75 -26.94 -1.01
C ASP A 341 -11.47 -28.24 -0.62
N PRO A 342 -10.77 -29.37 -0.38
CA PRO A 342 -11.40 -30.62 -0.03
C PRO A 342 -12.00 -30.67 1.37
N ASN A 343 -11.94 -29.57 2.16
CA ASN A 343 -12.42 -29.50 3.54
C ASN A 343 -13.61 -28.57 3.78
N PHE A 344 -14.32 -28.16 2.73
CA PHE A 344 -15.61 -27.51 2.85
C PHE A 344 -16.72 -28.46 2.42
N ASN A 345 -17.17 -29.31 3.34
CA ASN A 345 -18.52 -29.83 3.49
C ASN A 345 -19.06 -29.40 4.84
#